data_a94176beb8d1db417b676e77584e8292
#
_entry.id   a94176beb8d1db417b676e77584e8292
#
_cell.length_a   1.000
_cell.length_b   1.000
_cell.length_c   1.000
_cell.angle_alpha   90.00
_cell.angle_beta   90.00
_cell.angle_gamma   90.00
#
_symmetry.space_group_name_H-M   'P 1'
#
loop_
_entity.id
_entity.type
_entity.pdbx_description
1 polymer ?
#
loop_
_entity_poly.entity_id
_entity_poly.type
_entity_poly.pdbx_seq_one_letter_code
_entity_poly.pdbx_strand_id
1 'polypeptide(L)'
;RKSDGKIRVVTTIFPYYDFVRQLAGDKVDIRLLLSPGSDPHSYEPKPSDITAIENCDIFICNGGESDKWVDGVLSSIENKDVKVMKMMEYVPLRHEQSMDHDHEHDSHEDMDDDDEGHDHEEGEEYDEHVWTSIRNAERMSASIADELMSVDSKNSKYYNDRKTNYISQLDSLDKKFTEVANNKKRDTLVFGDRFPFLYFVSDYN
;
A
#
# COMPACT_ATOMS: atom_id res chain seq x y z
N ARG A 1 -23.45 17.81 -11.69
CA ARG A 1 -23.14 16.60 -10.91
C ARG A 1 -24.38 16.11 -10.19
N LYS A 2 -24.96 14.96 -10.57
CA LYS A 2 -25.93 14.28 -9.72
C LYS A 2 -25.13 13.49 -8.69
N SER A 3 -24.90 14.06 -7.51
CA SER A 3 -24.47 13.32 -6.34
C SER A 3 -25.70 12.58 -5.82
N ASP A 4 -25.64 11.26 -5.79
CA ASP A 4 -26.67 10.44 -5.12
C ASP A 4 -26.50 10.47 -3.59
N GLY A 5 -25.67 11.38 -3.08
CA GLY A 5 -25.38 11.57 -1.66
C GLY A 5 -24.36 10.60 -1.07
N LYS A 6 -23.72 9.77 -1.93
CA LYS A 6 -22.61 8.92 -1.54
C LYS A 6 -21.30 9.68 -1.62
N ILE A 7 -20.37 9.38 -0.69
CA ILE A 7 -18.98 9.82 -0.82
C ILE A 7 -18.27 9.02 -1.91
N ARG A 8 -17.32 9.67 -2.56
CA ARG A 8 -16.52 9.08 -3.64
C ARG A 8 -15.13 8.79 -3.14
N VAL A 9 -14.72 7.55 -3.29
CA VAL A 9 -13.40 7.08 -2.90
C VAL A 9 -12.65 6.63 -4.15
N VAL A 10 -11.44 7.12 -4.34
CA VAL A 10 -10.54 6.69 -5.42
C VAL A 10 -9.37 5.97 -4.78
N THR A 11 -8.98 4.81 -5.33
CA THR A 11 -7.84 4.03 -4.85
C THR A 11 -6.89 3.72 -5.98
N THR A 12 -5.59 3.66 -5.71
CA THR A 12 -4.58 3.32 -6.73
C THR A 12 -4.57 1.84 -7.03
N ILE A 13 -4.50 0.97 -6.02
CA ILE A 13 -4.32 -0.47 -6.15
C ILE A 13 -5.46 -1.27 -5.52
N PHE A 14 -5.59 -2.53 -5.95
CA PHE A 14 -6.68 -3.41 -5.56
C PHE A 14 -6.81 -3.65 -4.04
N PRO A 15 -5.73 -3.83 -3.25
CA PRO A 15 -5.87 -4.05 -1.80
C PRO A 15 -6.71 -2.97 -1.11
N TYR A 16 -6.44 -1.70 -1.41
CA TYR A 16 -7.17 -0.57 -0.80
C TYR A 16 -8.60 -0.47 -1.32
N TYR A 17 -8.82 -0.79 -2.59
CA TYR A 17 -10.16 -0.92 -3.15
C TYR A 17 -10.97 -1.95 -2.38
N ASP A 18 -10.39 -3.13 -2.11
CA ASP A 18 -11.08 -4.18 -1.37
C ASP A 18 -11.31 -3.80 0.10
N PHE A 19 -10.34 -3.19 0.77
CA PHE A 19 -10.54 -2.71 2.14
C PHE A 19 -11.71 -1.73 2.23
N VAL A 20 -11.79 -0.73 1.34
CA VAL A 20 -12.93 0.20 1.29
C VAL A 20 -14.23 -0.55 1.02
N ARG A 21 -14.25 -1.49 0.09
CA ARG A 21 -15.43 -2.32 -0.21
C ARG A 21 -15.90 -3.11 1.01
N GLN A 22 -14.98 -3.71 1.77
CA GLN A 22 -15.30 -4.44 3.00
C GLN A 22 -15.87 -3.51 4.08
N LEU A 23 -15.32 -2.32 4.21
CA LEU A 23 -15.69 -1.36 5.26
C LEU A 23 -16.95 -0.56 4.93
N ALA A 24 -17.16 -0.20 3.67
CA ALA A 24 -18.18 0.75 3.27
C ALA A 24 -19.37 0.12 2.53
N GLY A 25 -19.21 -1.08 1.97
CA GLY A 25 -20.27 -1.75 1.21
C GLY A 25 -20.82 -0.86 0.10
N ASP A 26 -22.14 -0.64 0.10
CA ASP A 26 -22.87 0.18 -0.87
C ASP A 26 -23.01 1.67 -0.50
N LYS A 27 -22.40 2.11 0.60
CA LYS A 27 -22.51 3.50 1.09
C LYS A 27 -21.61 4.48 0.36
N VAL A 28 -20.62 3.99 -0.35
CA VAL A 28 -19.64 4.80 -1.10
C VAL A 28 -19.63 4.42 -2.58
N ASP A 29 -19.15 5.33 -3.41
CA ASP A 29 -18.81 5.08 -4.82
C ASP A 29 -17.29 4.93 -4.90
N ILE A 30 -16.80 3.72 -5.24
CA ILE A 30 -15.38 3.40 -5.23
C ILE A 30 -14.88 3.28 -6.67
N ARG A 31 -13.77 3.93 -6.97
CA ARG A 31 -13.04 3.78 -8.22
C ARG A 31 -11.63 3.25 -7.97
N LEU A 32 -11.28 2.16 -8.64
CA LEU A 32 -9.91 1.64 -8.75
C LEU A 32 -9.25 2.23 -9.99
N LEU A 33 -8.05 2.80 -9.84
CA LEU A 33 -7.29 3.40 -10.96
C LEU A 33 -6.55 2.34 -11.77
N LEU A 34 -5.77 1.48 -11.10
CA LEU A 34 -5.07 0.40 -11.77
C LEU A 34 -6.03 -0.69 -12.24
N SER A 35 -6.01 -0.96 -13.54
CA SER A 35 -6.75 -2.10 -14.09
C SER A 35 -6.17 -3.43 -13.58
N PRO A 36 -6.98 -4.47 -13.41
CA PRO A 36 -6.48 -5.80 -13.08
C PRO A 36 -5.38 -6.25 -14.04
N GLY A 37 -4.24 -6.73 -13.50
CA GLY A 37 -3.10 -7.17 -14.27
C GLY A 37 -2.13 -6.07 -14.71
N SER A 38 -2.40 -4.80 -14.37
CA SER A 38 -1.43 -3.72 -14.58
C SER A 38 -0.35 -3.74 -13.50
N ASP A 39 0.88 -3.44 -13.89
CA ASP A 39 2.01 -3.29 -12.97
C ASP A 39 1.94 -1.90 -12.30
N PRO A 40 1.87 -1.82 -10.95
CA PRO A 40 1.86 -0.55 -10.23
C PRO A 40 3.15 0.26 -10.43
N HIS A 41 4.29 -0.39 -10.60
CA HIS A 41 5.59 0.29 -10.73
C HIS A 41 5.75 1.04 -12.08
N SER A 42 4.93 0.72 -13.08
CA SER A 42 4.95 1.37 -14.40
C SER A 42 3.69 2.20 -14.67
N TYR A 43 2.87 2.43 -13.65
CA TYR A 43 1.61 3.13 -13.82
C TYR A 43 1.81 4.65 -14.01
N GLU A 44 1.18 5.18 -15.06
CA GLU A 44 1.08 6.62 -15.32
C GLU A 44 -0.40 7.04 -15.32
N PRO A 45 -0.79 8.09 -14.56
CA PRO A 45 -2.18 8.51 -14.47
C PRO A 45 -2.66 9.13 -15.79
N LYS A 46 -3.83 8.69 -16.24
CA LYS A 46 -4.52 9.26 -17.41
C LYS A 46 -5.29 10.52 -17.01
N PRO A 47 -5.63 11.41 -17.95
CA PRO A 47 -6.46 12.60 -17.65
C PRO A 47 -7.80 12.26 -16.96
N SER A 48 -8.38 11.09 -17.26
CA SER A 48 -9.58 10.60 -16.59
C SER A 48 -9.37 10.25 -15.12
N ASP A 49 -8.14 9.85 -14.75
CA ASP A 49 -7.78 9.47 -13.40
C ASP A 49 -7.50 10.71 -12.55
N ILE A 50 -6.82 11.71 -13.13
CA ILE A 50 -6.64 13.04 -12.52
C ILE A 50 -8.02 13.66 -12.24
N THR A 51 -8.94 13.63 -13.22
CA THR A 51 -10.32 14.11 -13.04
C THR A 51 -11.06 13.33 -11.94
N ALA A 52 -10.82 12.03 -11.80
CA ALA A 52 -11.45 11.24 -10.74
C ALA A 52 -10.92 11.63 -9.36
N ILE A 53 -9.60 11.80 -9.22
CA ILE A 53 -8.95 12.23 -7.99
C ILE A 53 -9.46 13.62 -7.59
N GLU A 54 -9.45 14.59 -8.51
CA GLU A 54 -9.95 15.94 -8.27
C GLU A 54 -11.40 15.96 -7.77
N ASN A 55 -12.21 14.99 -8.19
CA ASN A 55 -13.62 14.93 -7.89
C ASN A 55 -13.99 13.96 -6.77
N CYS A 56 -13.03 13.31 -6.12
CA CYS A 56 -13.30 12.43 -4.99
C CYS A 56 -13.34 13.16 -3.65
N ASP A 57 -13.86 12.48 -2.65
CA ASP A 57 -13.87 12.95 -1.28
C ASP A 57 -12.67 12.37 -0.51
N ILE A 58 -12.29 11.11 -0.83
CA ILE A 58 -11.12 10.43 -0.27
C ILE A 58 -10.31 9.81 -1.41
N PHE A 59 -9.00 10.06 -1.40
CA PHE A 59 -8.04 9.42 -2.29
C PHE A 59 -7.08 8.57 -1.47
N ILE A 60 -6.99 7.27 -1.79
CA ILE A 60 -6.15 6.31 -1.08
C ILE A 60 -5.09 5.77 -2.03
N CYS A 61 -3.83 5.99 -1.70
CA CYS A 61 -2.68 5.49 -2.44
C CYS A 61 -1.72 4.75 -1.50
N ASN A 62 -0.76 4.04 -2.08
CA ASN A 62 0.23 3.31 -1.30
C ASN A 62 1.23 4.26 -0.64
N GLY A 63 1.71 5.23 -1.38
CA GLY A 63 2.94 5.98 -1.08
C GLY A 63 4.17 5.25 -1.64
N GLY A 64 5.36 5.78 -1.43
CA GLY A 64 6.61 5.22 -1.94
C GLY A 64 6.87 5.54 -3.42
N GLU A 65 7.81 4.80 -4.01
CA GLU A 65 8.32 5.03 -5.36
C GLU A 65 7.25 4.87 -6.45
N SER A 66 6.40 3.84 -6.35
CA SER A 66 5.34 3.56 -7.32
C SER A 66 4.29 4.67 -7.39
N ASP A 67 4.18 5.49 -6.36
CA ASP A 67 3.20 6.58 -6.25
C ASP A 67 3.83 7.98 -6.31
N LYS A 68 5.09 8.13 -6.78
CA LYS A 68 5.76 9.45 -6.94
C LYS A 68 4.96 10.45 -7.77
N TRP A 69 4.19 9.97 -8.73
CA TRP A 69 3.31 10.79 -9.57
C TRP A 69 2.19 11.49 -8.78
N VAL A 70 1.83 10.96 -7.60
CA VAL A 70 0.71 11.45 -6.78
C VAL A 70 0.91 12.91 -6.37
N ASP A 71 2.10 13.28 -5.90
CA ASP A 71 2.37 14.64 -5.45
C ASP A 71 2.25 15.67 -6.59
N GLY A 72 2.65 15.28 -7.81
CA GLY A 72 2.46 16.09 -9.02
C GLY A 72 0.97 16.30 -9.33
N VAL A 73 0.16 15.24 -9.23
CA VAL A 73 -1.30 15.34 -9.45
C VAL A 73 -1.94 16.21 -8.38
N LEU A 74 -1.66 15.97 -7.10
CA LEU A 74 -2.24 16.72 -5.98
C LEU A 74 -1.89 18.21 -6.02
N SER A 75 -0.70 18.56 -6.54
CA SER A 75 -0.33 19.97 -6.74
C SER A 75 -1.11 20.62 -7.87
N SER A 76 -1.49 19.87 -8.90
CA SER A 76 -2.13 20.36 -10.12
C SER A 76 -3.65 20.49 -10.03
N ILE A 77 -4.33 19.73 -9.16
CA ILE A 77 -5.79 19.78 -9.01
C ILE A 77 -6.23 21.02 -8.23
N GLU A 78 -7.41 21.54 -8.56
CA GLU A 78 -7.99 22.73 -7.89
C GLU A 78 -8.62 22.40 -6.53
N ASN A 79 -9.23 21.20 -6.42
CA ASN A 79 -9.89 20.76 -5.19
C ASN A 79 -8.87 20.40 -4.11
N LYS A 80 -8.74 21.24 -3.09
CA LYS A 80 -7.84 21.03 -1.95
C LYS A 80 -8.53 20.36 -0.75
N ASP A 81 -9.82 20.05 -0.86
CA ASP A 81 -10.59 19.39 0.22
C ASP A 81 -10.50 17.85 0.17
N VAL A 82 -9.88 17.30 -0.88
CA VAL A 82 -9.65 15.84 -1.01
C VAL A 82 -8.85 15.33 0.19
N LYS A 83 -9.39 14.34 0.88
CA LYS A 83 -8.67 13.63 1.94
C LYS A 83 -7.73 12.62 1.33
N VAL A 84 -6.43 12.80 1.50
CA VAL A 84 -5.40 11.94 0.93
C VAL A 84 -4.87 11.02 2.02
N MET A 85 -4.84 9.72 1.74
CA MET A 85 -4.31 8.68 2.63
C MET A 85 -3.19 7.93 1.90
N LYS A 86 -1.94 8.15 2.30
CA LYS A 86 -0.78 7.37 1.86
C LYS A 86 -0.60 6.21 2.84
N MET A 87 -0.92 4.99 2.43
CA MET A 87 -1.09 3.85 3.35
C MET A 87 0.22 3.43 4.04
N MET A 88 1.37 3.64 3.43
CA MET A 88 2.66 3.41 4.08
C MET A 88 2.87 4.27 5.33
N GLU A 89 2.20 5.41 5.47
CA GLU A 89 2.29 6.27 6.66
C GLU A 89 1.53 5.70 7.88
N TYR A 90 0.68 4.70 7.68
CA TYR A 90 -0.18 4.11 8.73
C TYR A 90 0.37 2.81 9.31
N VAL A 91 1.54 2.35 8.84
CA VAL A 91 2.11 1.06 9.22
C VAL A 91 3.61 1.17 9.48
N PRO A 92 4.20 0.27 10.29
CA PRO A 92 5.65 0.17 10.41
C PRO A 92 6.26 -0.23 9.07
N LEU A 93 7.27 0.52 8.61
CA LEU A 93 7.98 0.23 7.37
C LEU A 93 9.17 -0.72 7.60
N ARG A 94 9.53 -1.46 6.56
CA ARG A 94 10.70 -2.34 6.49
C ARG A 94 11.53 -1.97 5.28
N HIS A 95 12.85 -1.92 5.46
CA HIS A 95 13.78 -1.69 4.36
C HIS A 95 13.72 -2.84 3.37
N GLU A 96 13.78 -2.52 2.10
CA GLU A 96 13.94 -3.51 1.05
C GLU A 96 15.24 -4.29 1.30
N GLN A 97 15.17 -5.61 1.25
CA GLN A 97 16.38 -6.42 1.38
C GLN A 97 17.10 -6.39 0.03
N SER A 98 18.23 -5.68 -0.03
CA SER A 98 19.16 -5.84 -1.15
C SER A 98 19.55 -7.32 -1.22
N MET A 99 19.24 -7.98 -2.32
CA MET A 99 19.85 -9.28 -2.63
C MET A 99 21.31 -8.98 -2.94
N ASP A 100 22.17 -9.07 -1.93
CA ASP A 100 23.61 -9.08 -2.15
C ASP A 100 23.91 -10.23 -3.11
N HIS A 101 24.16 -9.90 -4.36
CA HIS A 101 24.89 -10.77 -5.24
C HIS A 101 26.29 -10.84 -4.66
N ASP A 102 26.61 -11.96 -3.99
CA ASP A 102 27.99 -12.36 -3.70
C ASP A 102 28.76 -12.39 -5.04
N HIS A 103 29.29 -11.22 -5.40
CA HIS A 103 30.38 -11.18 -6.38
C HIS A 103 31.62 -11.62 -5.63
N GLU A 104 31.96 -12.90 -5.78
CA GLU A 104 33.33 -13.38 -5.49
C GLU A 104 34.29 -12.43 -6.22
N HIS A 105 34.91 -11.53 -5.46
CA HIS A 105 36.03 -10.73 -5.93
C HIS A 105 37.21 -11.66 -6.16
N ASP A 106 37.35 -12.10 -7.40
CA ASP A 106 38.61 -12.65 -7.89
C ASP A 106 39.62 -11.50 -7.91
N SER A 107 40.67 -11.64 -7.10
CA SER A 107 41.72 -10.65 -6.86
C SER A 107 42.52 -10.43 -8.14
N HIS A 108 42.38 -9.26 -8.78
CA HIS A 108 43.40 -8.72 -9.67
C HIS A 108 43.93 -7.42 -9.06
N GLU A 109 45.23 -7.47 -8.72
CA GLU A 109 46.10 -6.37 -8.35
C GLU A 109 46.31 -5.42 -9.55
N ASP A 110 46.50 -4.13 -9.16
CA ASP A 110 47.15 -3.05 -9.90
C ASP A 110 46.31 -2.16 -10.83
N MET A 111 46.09 -0.93 -10.43
CA MET A 111 46.67 0.33 -10.89
C MET A 111 45.79 1.53 -10.63
N ASP A 112 46.42 2.57 -10.08
CA ASP A 112 45.95 3.93 -9.81
C ASP A 112 45.05 4.52 -10.90
N ASP A 113 43.88 5.12 -10.51
CA ASP A 113 43.49 6.41 -11.08
C ASP A 113 42.45 7.12 -10.17
N ASP A 114 42.54 8.45 -10.16
CA ASP A 114 41.78 9.41 -9.37
C ASP A 114 40.26 9.20 -9.50
N ASP A 115 39.58 8.76 -8.43
CA ASP A 115 38.14 8.65 -8.36
C ASP A 115 37.57 9.81 -7.54
N GLU A 116 36.99 10.80 -8.25
CA GLU A 116 36.09 11.78 -7.66
C GLU A 116 34.89 11.04 -7.04
N GLY A 117 34.87 10.99 -5.71
CA GLY A 117 33.82 10.34 -4.93
C GLY A 117 32.44 10.86 -5.29
N HIS A 118 31.70 10.08 -6.04
CA HIS A 118 30.26 10.15 -6.09
C HIS A 118 29.72 9.48 -4.82
N ASP A 119 29.45 10.29 -3.80
CA ASP A 119 28.59 9.93 -2.69
C ASP A 119 27.20 9.63 -3.25
N HIS A 120 26.97 8.40 -3.65
CA HIS A 120 25.63 7.87 -3.75
C HIS A 120 25.14 7.66 -2.32
N GLU A 121 24.43 8.65 -1.77
CA GLU A 121 23.46 8.37 -0.72
C GLU A 121 22.50 7.34 -1.30
N GLU A 122 22.77 6.06 -1.06
CA GLU A 122 21.78 5.00 -1.23
C GLU A 122 20.69 5.33 -0.21
N GLY A 123 19.66 6.06 -0.64
CA GLY A 123 18.48 6.31 0.16
C GLY A 123 17.88 4.95 0.52
N GLU A 124 17.83 4.66 1.82
CA GLU A 124 17.23 3.42 2.33
C GLU A 124 15.82 3.27 1.74
N GLU A 125 15.66 2.35 0.79
CA GLU A 125 14.40 2.10 0.11
C GLU A 125 13.55 1.16 0.96
N TYR A 126 12.27 1.54 1.17
CA TYR A 126 11.34 0.73 1.92
C TYR A 126 10.53 -0.16 0.95
N ASP A 127 10.35 -1.42 1.35
CA ASP A 127 9.44 -2.32 0.63
C ASP A 127 8.02 -1.76 0.63
N GLU A 128 7.43 -1.64 -0.55
CA GLU A 128 6.12 -1.02 -0.76
C GLU A 128 4.95 -1.98 -0.56
N HIS A 129 5.20 -3.29 -0.42
CA HIS A 129 4.16 -4.32 -0.35
C HIS A 129 3.56 -4.46 1.06
N VAL A 130 3.30 -3.32 1.71
CA VAL A 130 2.84 -3.22 3.11
C VAL A 130 1.55 -3.99 3.40
N TRP A 131 0.68 -4.12 2.39
CA TRP A 131 -0.62 -4.81 2.51
C TRP A 131 -0.50 -6.33 2.61
N THR A 132 0.66 -6.91 2.36
CA THR A 132 0.89 -8.36 2.45
C THR A 132 0.97 -8.86 3.90
N SER A 133 1.19 -7.96 4.87
CA SER A 133 1.02 -8.25 6.29
C SER A 133 -0.45 -8.15 6.69
N ILE A 134 -0.98 -9.18 7.36
CA ILE A 134 -2.34 -9.14 7.89
C ILE A 134 -2.46 -8.08 8.99
N ARG A 135 -1.45 -7.93 9.84
CA ARG A 135 -1.40 -6.92 10.90
C ARG A 135 -1.40 -5.50 10.35
N ASN A 136 -0.71 -5.28 9.22
CA ASN A 136 -0.78 -4.01 8.51
C ASN A 136 -2.16 -3.80 7.86
N ALA A 137 -2.75 -4.85 7.27
CA ALA A 137 -4.10 -4.78 6.71
C ALA A 137 -5.14 -4.38 7.79
N GLU A 138 -5.01 -4.85 9.02
CA GLU A 138 -5.85 -4.43 10.15
C GLU A 138 -5.68 -2.94 10.46
N ARG A 139 -4.44 -2.44 10.57
CA ARG A 139 -4.14 -1.03 10.84
C ARG A 139 -4.67 -0.12 9.74
N MET A 140 -4.38 -0.46 8.49
CA MET A 140 -4.85 0.30 7.32
C MET A 140 -6.37 0.31 7.24
N SER A 141 -7.03 -0.84 7.47
CA SER A 141 -8.50 -0.93 7.49
C SER A 141 -9.11 -0.09 8.61
N ALA A 142 -8.49 -0.08 9.79
CA ALA A 142 -8.94 0.77 10.89
C ALA A 142 -8.86 2.26 10.52
N SER A 143 -7.73 2.70 9.96
CA SER A 143 -7.53 4.10 9.55
C SER A 143 -8.47 4.52 8.42
N ILE A 144 -8.70 3.64 7.44
CA ILE A 144 -9.68 3.89 6.36
C ILE A 144 -11.09 4.03 6.93
N ALA A 145 -11.50 3.17 7.86
CA ALA A 145 -12.81 3.27 8.47
C ALA A 145 -12.98 4.56 9.29
N ASP A 146 -11.93 4.99 9.98
CA ASP A 146 -11.95 6.23 10.77
C ASP A 146 -12.10 7.45 9.84
N GLU A 147 -11.42 7.48 8.68
CA GLU A 147 -11.59 8.53 7.69
C GLU A 147 -12.99 8.51 7.04
N LEU A 148 -13.51 7.32 6.72
CA LEU A 148 -14.91 7.18 6.23
C LEU A 148 -15.92 7.75 7.24
N MET A 149 -15.74 7.50 8.54
CA MET A 149 -16.59 8.04 9.60
C MET A 149 -16.44 9.56 9.75
N SER A 150 -15.26 10.10 9.51
CA SER A 150 -14.98 11.53 9.54
C SER A 150 -15.71 12.26 8.40
N VAL A 151 -15.62 11.74 7.18
CA VAL A 151 -16.19 12.37 5.97
C VAL A 151 -17.70 12.14 5.88
N ASP A 152 -18.19 10.98 6.31
CA ASP A 152 -19.62 10.59 6.25
C ASP A 152 -20.16 10.19 7.63
N SER A 153 -20.25 11.16 8.53
CA SER A 153 -20.65 10.95 9.92
C SER A 153 -22.04 10.34 10.08
N LYS A 154 -22.95 10.55 9.12
CA LYS A 154 -24.31 9.97 9.14
C LYS A 154 -24.31 8.44 9.07
N ASN A 155 -23.29 7.84 8.46
CA ASN A 155 -23.09 6.40 8.34
C ASN A 155 -22.04 5.84 9.32
N SER A 156 -21.53 6.62 10.28
CA SER A 156 -20.44 6.21 11.19
C SER A 156 -20.71 4.88 11.89
N LYS A 157 -21.93 4.65 12.38
CA LYS A 157 -22.28 3.36 13.00
C LYS A 157 -22.12 2.20 12.03
N TYR A 158 -22.55 2.36 10.80
CA TYR A 158 -22.45 1.34 9.76
C TYR A 158 -20.98 0.98 9.47
N TYR A 159 -20.13 2.00 9.30
CA TYR A 159 -18.71 1.80 9.07
C TYR A 159 -18.01 1.14 10.26
N ASN A 160 -18.34 1.56 11.49
CA ASN A 160 -17.77 0.99 12.71
C ASN A 160 -18.16 -0.48 12.92
N ASP A 161 -19.42 -0.84 12.67
CA ASP A 161 -19.87 -2.23 12.77
C ASP A 161 -19.14 -3.12 11.76
N ARG A 162 -18.96 -2.64 10.53
CA ARG A 162 -18.20 -3.35 9.48
C ARG A 162 -16.71 -3.42 9.77
N LYS A 163 -16.10 -2.32 10.28
CA LYS A 163 -14.71 -2.32 10.76
C LYS A 163 -14.49 -3.41 11.78
N THR A 164 -15.33 -3.47 12.81
CA THR A 164 -15.22 -4.46 13.89
C THR A 164 -15.29 -5.90 13.32
N ASN A 165 -16.24 -6.15 12.43
CA ASN A 165 -16.38 -7.46 11.81
C ASN A 165 -15.17 -7.82 10.93
N TYR A 166 -14.72 -6.89 10.08
CA TYR A 166 -13.63 -7.16 9.14
C TYR A 166 -12.29 -7.37 9.86
N ILE A 167 -11.98 -6.54 10.87
CA ILE A 167 -10.77 -6.73 11.70
C ILE A 167 -10.83 -8.07 12.43
N SER A 168 -11.99 -8.50 12.95
CA SER A 168 -12.13 -9.82 13.56
C SER A 168 -11.86 -10.98 12.59
N GLN A 169 -12.20 -10.81 11.30
CA GLN A 169 -11.88 -11.81 10.27
C GLN A 169 -10.38 -11.84 9.98
N LEU A 170 -9.72 -10.67 9.89
CA LEU A 170 -8.27 -10.56 9.71
C LEU A 170 -7.51 -11.16 10.90
N ASP A 171 -7.89 -10.84 12.14
CA ASP A 171 -7.33 -11.45 13.36
C ASP A 171 -7.46 -12.98 13.37
N SER A 172 -8.63 -13.49 12.92
CA SER A 172 -8.83 -14.93 12.80
C SER A 172 -7.92 -15.55 11.73
N LEU A 173 -7.62 -14.83 10.67
CA LEU A 173 -6.69 -15.25 9.62
C LEU A 173 -5.24 -15.20 10.12
N ASP A 174 -4.84 -14.11 10.83
CA ASP A 174 -3.50 -13.98 11.44
C ASP A 174 -3.20 -15.14 12.40
N LYS A 175 -4.18 -15.54 13.23
CA LYS A 175 -4.05 -16.70 14.12
C LYS A 175 -3.80 -17.99 13.37
N LYS A 176 -4.48 -18.22 12.23
CA LYS A 176 -4.25 -19.41 11.40
C LYS A 176 -2.85 -19.44 10.80
N PHE A 177 -2.35 -18.31 10.29
CA PHE A 177 -0.98 -18.23 9.79
C PHE A 177 0.04 -18.41 10.92
N THR A 178 -0.21 -17.84 12.09
CA THR A 178 0.61 -18.05 13.28
C THR A 178 0.69 -19.54 13.66
N GLU A 179 -0.44 -20.24 13.62
CA GLU A 179 -0.48 -21.68 13.90
C GLU A 179 0.33 -22.49 12.87
N VAL A 180 0.18 -22.17 11.58
CA VAL A 180 0.97 -22.81 10.51
C VAL A 180 2.46 -22.55 10.70
N ALA A 181 2.85 -21.30 10.98
CA ALA A 181 4.24 -20.91 11.19
C ALA A 181 4.86 -21.63 12.41
N ASN A 182 4.13 -21.72 13.51
CA ASN A 182 4.59 -22.43 14.72
C ASN A 182 4.76 -23.93 14.51
N ASN A 183 4.06 -24.53 13.55
CA ASN A 183 4.14 -25.93 13.20
C ASN A 183 4.97 -26.23 11.95
N LYS A 184 5.68 -25.21 11.41
CA LYS A 184 6.50 -25.37 10.21
C LYS A 184 7.62 -26.39 10.41
N LYS A 185 7.93 -27.15 9.36
CA LYS A 185 9.03 -28.12 9.34
C LYS A 185 10.28 -27.60 8.64
N ARG A 186 10.19 -26.47 7.98
CA ARG A 186 11.25 -25.83 7.21
C ARG A 186 11.16 -24.32 7.40
N ASP A 187 12.31 -23.65 7.39
CA ASP A 187 12.44 -22.20 7.53
C ASP A 187 12.75 -21.51 6.18
N THR A 188 12.62 -22.25 5.08
CA THR A 188 12.96 -21.76 3.75
C THR A 188 11.72 -21.72 2.88
N LEU A 189 11.49 -20.56 2.25
CA LEU A 189 10.54 -20.36 1.17
C LEU A 189 11.30 -20.15 -0.13
N VAL A 190 10.79 -20.70 -1.24
CA VAL A 190 11.39 -20.57 -2.55
C VAL A 190 10.43 -19.80 -3.45
N PHE A 191 10.92 -18.72 -4.03
CA PHE A 191 10.19 -17.88 -4.99
C PHE A 191 10.85 -17.97 -6.36
N GLY A 192 10.04 -18.02 -7.39
CA GLY A 192 10.51 -18.09 -8.78
C GLY A 192 10.52 -16.73 -9.49
N ASP A 193 10.20 -15.66 -8.80
CA ASP A 193 10.11 -14.29 -9.33
C ASP A 193 10.39 -13.29 -8.18
N ARG A 194 10.04 -12.00 -8.35
CA ARG A 194 10.17 -10.95 -7.33
C ARG A 194 9.55 -11.39 -6.00
N PHE A 195 10.09 -10.88 -4.90
CA PHE A 195 9.67 -11.24 -3.56
C PHE A 195 8.82 -10.12 -2.91
N PRO A 196 7.49 -10.09 -3.10
CA PRO A 196 6.62 -9.06 -2.54
C PRO A 196 6.11 -9.39 -1.13
N PHE A 197 6.68 -10.37 -0.44
CA PHE A 197 6.14 -10.91 0.81
C PHE A 197 7.00 -10.61 2.04
N LEU A 198 7.87 -9.59 1.99
CA LEU A 198 8.76 -9.23 3.10
C LEU A 198 7.99 -9.01 4.41
N TYR A 199 6.90 -8.26 4.37
CA TYR A 199 6.07 -8.01 5.56
C TYR A 199 5.40 -9.28 6.08
N PHE A 200 4.87 -10.12 5.18
CA PHE A 200 4.25 -11.39 5.55
C PHE A 200 5.23 -12.32 6.25
N VAL A 201 6.39 -12.58 5.66
CA VAL A 201 7.38 -13.49 6.27
C VAL A 201 7.93 -12.93 7.57
N SER A 202 8.05 -11.61 7.69
CA SER A 202 8.51 -10.95 8.90
C SER A 202 7.51 -11.05 10.06
N ASP A 203 6.23 -11.22 9.77
CA ASP A 203 5.20 -11.37 10.80
C ASP A 203 5.20 -12.78 11.42
N TYR A 204 5.69 -13.77 10.67
CA TYR A 204 5.57 -15.18 11.08
C TYR A 204 6.92 -15.91 11.24
N ASN A 205 8.07 -15.19 11.11
CA ASN A 205 9.46 -15.71 11.23
C ASN A 205 9.77 -16.89 10.31
#